data_acf240c17e4979347676b3998a4f30a7
#
_entry.id   acf240c17e4979347676b3998a4f30a7
#
_cell.length_a   1.000
_cell.length_b   1.000
_cell.length_c   1.000
_cell.angle_alpha   90.00
_cell.angle_beta   90.00
_cell.angle_gamma   90.00
#
_symmetry.space_group_name_H-M   'P 1'
#
loop_
_entity.id
_entity.type
_entity.pdbx_description
1 polymer ?
#
loop_
_entity_poly.entity_id
_entity_poly.type
_entity_poly.pdbx_seq_one_letter_code
_entity_poly.pdbx_strand_id
1 'polypeptide(L)'
;PLDGCVADAELMAQLLRDRFAFEPSNIRTLLNGDASRDAVLSELDALVDLTGPDDVAFVFYAGHGSTIEDASGDEGTGFDNTLCVCEDPRQDVLDDELAERLAALGAKTPHTVLIIDACNSGTITRDAFGGTGRFTASAKRSAAAPKAKAKPKRAREPNAPAVAAPASTDRYVLIAACRDGEIAQEASLPGDENVHHGALTYALSQELERAT
;
A
#
# COMPACT_ATOMS: atom_id res chain seq x y z
N PRO A 1 -10.10 -6.14 14.79
CA PRO A 1 -8.67 -6.27 14.65
C PRO A 1 -8.37 -7.37 13.65
N LEU A 2 -7.27 -7.23 12.92
CA LEU A 2 -6.71 -8.29 12.10
C LEU A 2 -5.72 -9.06 12.97
N ASP A 3 -5.77 -10.39 12.93
CA ASP A 3 -4.96 -11.23 13.82
C ASP A 3 -3.64 -11.66 13.13
N GLY A 4 -3.55 -11.57 11.79
CA GLY A 4 -2.41 -12.02 10.99
C GLY A 4 -1.33 -11.00 10.71
N CYS A 5 -1.60 -9.69 10.78
CA CYS A 5 -0.68 -8.65 10.28
C CYS A 5 0.71 -8.67 10.93
N VAL A 6 0.78 -8.94 12.24
CA VAL A 6 2.07 -9.05 12.95
C VAL A 6 2.84 -10.27 12.47
N ALA A 7 2.17 -11.43 12.39
CA ALA A 7 2.77 -12.65 11.88
C ALA A 7 3.26 -12.50 10.43
N ASP A 8 2.52 -11.77 9.59
CA ASP A 8 2.89 -11.47 8.21
C ASP A 8 4.15 -10.61 8.14
N ALA A 9 4.24 -9.57 8.94
CA ALA A 9 5.42 -8.70 8.98
C ALA A 9 6.67 -9.46 9.47
N GLU A 10 6.51 -10.30 10.50
CA GLU A 10 7.59 -11.14 11.04
C GLU A 10 8.04 -12.20 10.03
N LEU A 11 7.09 -12.87 9.36
CA LEU A 11 7.37 -13.86 8.31
C LEU A 11 8.14 -13.22 7.15
N MET A 12 7.70 -12.05 6.68
CA MET A 12 8.39 -11.35 5.59
C MET A 12 9.79 -10.90 6.01
N ALA A 13 9.96 -10.37 7.21
CA ALA A 13 11.27 -9.99 7.73
C ALA A 13 12.20 -11.21 7.86
N GLN A 14 11.68 -12.38 8.24
CA GLN A 14 12.44 -13.62 8.29
C GLN A 14 12.86 -14.08 6.89
N LEU A 15 11.96 -14.08 5.91
CA LEU A 15 12.27 -14.43 4.52
C LEU A 15 13.36 -13.54 3.92
N LEU A 16 13.31 -12.23 4.17
CA LEU A 16 14.33 -11.30 3.70
C LEU A 16 15.72 -11.64 4.25
N ARG A 17 15.82 -12.00 5.52
CA ARG A 17 17.09 -12.43 6.13
C ARG A 17 17.56 -13.78 5.60
N ASP A 18 16.67 -14.77 5.61
CA ASP A 18 17.09 -16.17 5.44
C ASP A 18 17.27 -16.55 3.97
N ARG A 19 16.57 -15.87 3.05
CA ARG A 19 16.58 -16.21 1.61
C ARG A 19 17.21 -15.14 0.73
N PHE A 20 17.12 -13.88 1.12
CA PHE A 20 17.58 -12.75 0.30
C PHE A 20 18.79 -12.03 0.88
N ALA A 21 19.37 -12.56 1.95
CA ALA A 21 20.60 -12.03 2.58
C ALA A 21 20.49 -10.56 3.02
N PHE A 22 19.30 -10.10 3.38
CA PHE A 22 19.16 -8.78 4.00
C PHE A 22 19.78 -8.82 5.38
N GLU A 23 20.72 -7.91 5.63
CA GLU A 23 21.33 -7.76 6.95
C GLU A 23 20.25 -7.32 7.98
N PRO A 24 20.18 -7.95 9.18
CA PRO A 24 19.18 -7.61 10.19
C PRO A 24 19.17 -6.12 10.57
N SER A 25 20.33 -5.46 10.51
CA SER A 25 20.46 -4.02 10.75
C SER A 25 19.77 -3.15 9.71
N ASN A 26 19.48 -3.69 8.53
CA ASN A 26 18.84 -3.00 7.42
C ASN A 26 17.33 -3.26 7.35
N ILE A 27 16.79 -4.08 8.26
CA ILE A 27 15.36 -4.35 8.34
C ILE A 27 14.77 -3.54 9.48
N ARG A 28 13.79 -2.70 9.17
CA ARG A 28 12.99 -1.96 10.14
C ARG A 28 11.58 -2.53 10.15
N THR A 29 11.06 -2.82 11.34
CA THR A 29 9.72 -3.36 11.52
C THR A 29 8.96 -2.48 12.49
N LEU A 30 7.83 -1.95 12.06
CA LEU A 30 6.89 -1.19 12.89
C LEU A 30 5.65 -2.04 13.09
N LEU A 31 5.29 -2.33 14.33
CA LEU A 31 4.18 -3.22 14.68
C LEU A 31 3.17 -2.50 15.57
N ASN A 32 1.89 -2.71 15.29
CA ASN A 32 0.80 -2.20 16.13
C ASN A 32 0.95 -0.70 16.45
N GLY A 33 1.00 -0.33 17.73
CA GLY A 33 1.11 1.06 18.18
C GLY A 33 2.39 1.79 17.78
N ASP A 34 3.45 1.07 17.41
CA ASP A 34 4.69 1.67 16.92
C ASP A 34 4.57 2.11 15.45
N ALA A 35 3.61 1.55 14.71
CA ALA A 35 3.33 1.90 13.32
C ALA A 35 2.44 3.15 13.21
N SER A 36 2.78 4.23 13.91
CA SER A 36 2.10 5.51 13.73
C SER A 36 2.44 6.12 12.36
N ARG A 37 1.57 7.03 11.85
CA ARG A 37 1.82 7.72 10.58
C ARG A 37 3.20 8.37 10.55
N ASP A 38 3.54 9.13 11.57
CA ASP A 38 4.83 9.83 11.62
C ASP A 38 6.02 8.86 11.64
N ALA A 39 5.88 7.72 12.34
CA ALA A 39 6.92 6.69 12.35
C ALA A 39 7.07 6.03 10.97
N VAL A 40 5.95 5.67 10.33
CA VAL A 40 5.97 5.07 8.98
C VAL A 40 6.61 6.02 7.97
N LEU A 41 6.20 7.28 7.94
CA LEU A 41 6.75 8.27 7.01
C LEU A 41 8.24 8.54 7.29
N SER A 42 8.64 8.60 8.56
CA SER A 42 10.05 8.78 8.95
C SER A 42 10.93 7.61 8.50
N GLU A 43 10.46 6.36 8.65
CA GLU A 43 11.22 5.19 8.20
C GLU A 43 11.29 5.09 6.67
N LEU A 44 10.24 5.52 5.95
CA LEU A 44 10.27 5.62 4.50
C LEU A 44 11.26 6.70 4.02
N ASP A 45 11.29 7.86 4.69
CA ASP A 45 12.27 8.92 4.41
C ASP A 45 13.70 8.43 4.67
N ALA A 46 13.91 7.71 5.78
CA ALA A 46 15.21 7.09 6.09
C ALA A 46 15.60 6.03 5.04
N LEU A 47 14.66 5.22 4.57
CA LEU A 47 14.90 4.26 3.49
C LEU A 47 15.35 4.98 2.20
N VAL A 48 14.68 6.08 1.84
CA VAL A 48 15.09 6.91 0.70
C VAL A 48 16.50 7.43 0.87
N ASP A 49 16.85 7.94 2.06
CA ASP A 49 18.17 8.53 2.33
C ASP A 49 19.30 7.49 2.26
N LEU A 50 19.05 6.30 2.80
CA LEU A 50 20.04 5.22 2.88
C LEU A 50 20.25 4.46 1.57
N THR A 51 19.24 4.44 0.67
CA THR A 51 19.27 3.64 -0.55
C THR A 51 20.27 4.21 -1.57
N GLY A 52 21.17 3.36 -2.05
CA GLY A 52 22.08 3.59 -3.16
C GLY A 52 21.59 2.99 -4.49
N PRO A 53 22.30 3.23 -5.60
CA PRO A 53 21.86 2.83 -6.94
C PRO A 53 21.81 1.31 -7.20
N ASP A 54 22.61 0.54 -6.46
CA ASP A 54 22.69 -0.92 -6.59
C ASP A 54 21.94 -1.66 -5.47
N ASP A 55 21.31 -0.92 -4.55
CA ASP A 55 20.56 -1.49 -3.44
C ASP A 55 19.16 -1.95 -3.87
N VAL A 56 18.62 -2.93 -3.14
CA VAL A 56 17.22 -3.34 -3.21
C VAL A 56 16.46 -2.65 -2.10
N ALA A 57 15.52 -1.78 -2.46
CA ALA A 57 14.58 -1.17 -1.53
C ALA A 57 13.31 -2.03 -1.46
N PHE A 58 12.94 -2.47 -0.26
CA PHE A 58 11.79 -3.33 -0.04
C PHE A 58 10.85 -2.72 1.01
N VAL A 59 9.59 -2.57 0.65
CA VAL A 59 8.52 -2.08 1.54
C VAL A 59 7.42 -3.10 1.59
N PHE A 60 7.00 -3.47 2.80
CA PHE A 60 5.90 -4.40 3.05
C PHE A 60 4.90 -3.78 4.02
N TYR A 61 3.63 -3.89 3.71
CA TYR A 61 2.54 -3.51 4.59
C TYR A 61 1.51 -4.63 4.68
N ALA A 62 1.13 -4.99 5.90
CA ALA A 62 -0.01 -5.85 6.20
C ALA A 62 -0.95 -5.13 7.16
N GLY A 63 -2.21 -4.93 6.76
CA GLY A 63 -3.14 -4.15 7.57
C GLY A 63 -4.46 -3.85 6.89
N HIS A 64 -5.17 -2.88 7.43
CA HIS A 64 -6.35 -2.35 6.79
C HIS A 64 -6.00 -1.27 5.78
N GLY A 65 -6.68 -1.30 4.62
CA GLY A 65 -6.78 -0.17 3.71
C GLY A 65 -8.15 0.50 3.84
N SER A 66 -8.19 1.81 3.65
CA SER A 66 -9.42 2.61 3.73
C SER A 66 -9.38 3.75 2.70
N THR A 67 -10.38 4.59 2.74
CA THR A 67 -10.46 5.83 1.96
C THR A 67 -10.86 6.98 2.86
N ILE A 68 -10.33 8.17 2.59
CA ILE A 68 -10.71 9.43 3.21
C ILE A 68 -11.17 10.42 2.15
N GLU A 69 -11.96 11.42 2.51
CA GLU A 69 -12.36 12.48 1.56
C GLU A 69 -11.12 13.24 1.08
N ASP A 70 -10.98 13.36 -0.24
CA ASP A 70 -9.89 14.07 -0.89
C ASP A 70 -9.93 15.55 -0.54
N ALA A 71 -8.92 16.02 0.19
CA ALA A 71 -8.78 17.41 0.60
C ALA A 71 -8.03 18.25 -0.43
N SER A 72 -7.22 17.65 -1.31
CA SER A 72 -6.43 18.32 -2.33
C SER A 72 -7.25 18.60 -3.59
N GLY A 73 -8.23 17.76 -3.89
CA GLY A 73 -9.15 17.89 -5.04
C GLY A 73 -8.55 17.39 -6.34
N ASP A 74 -7.49 16.60 -6.29
CA ASP A 74 -6.80 16.03 -7.45
C ASP A 74 -7.33 14.65 -7.85
N GLU A 75 -8.02 13.95 -6.92
CA GLU A 75 -8.64 12.66 -7.18
C GLU A 75 -9.96 12.78 -7.93
N GLY A 76 -10.06 12.09 -9.07
CA GLY A 76 -11.30 12.04 -9.86
C GLY A 76 -12.48 11.36 -9.15
N THR A 77 -12.22 10.62 -8.09
CA THR A 77 -13.19 9.93 -7.23
C THR A 77 -13.69 10.82 -6.10
N GLY A 78 -12.91 11.81 -5.68
CA GLY A 78 -13.10 12.66 -4.52
C GLY A 78 -12.70 11.97 -3.20
N PHE A 79 -11.87 10.93 -3.27
CA PHE A 79 -11.36 10.21 -2.11
C PHE A 79 -9.92 9.78 -2.33
N ASP A 80 -9.06 9.99 -1.32
CA ASP A 80 -7.72 9.45 -1.21
C ASP A 80 -7.78 8.04 -0.61
N ASN A 81 -6.88 7.17 -1.05
CA ASN A 81 -6.67 5.88 -0.40
C ASN A 81 -5.73 6.00 0.78
N THR A 82 -5.92 5.15 1.77
CA THR A 82 -5.08 5.19 2.96
C THR A 82 -4.62 3.81 3.41
N LEU A 83 -3.41 3.78 3.99
CA LEU A 83 -2.96 2.69 4.84
C LEU A 83 -3.36 3.02 6.28
N CYS A 84 -4.19 2.17 6.88
CA CYS A 84 -4.70 2.38 8.23
C CYS A 84 -3.63 2.03 9.26
N VAL A 85 -2.95 3.03 9.80
CA VAL A 85 -1.88 2.86 10.79
C VAL A 85 -2.33 3.16 12.22
N CYS A 86 -3.54 3.73 12.40
CA CYS A 86 -4.11 4.02 13.71
C CYS A 86 -5.65 3.98 13.69
N GLU A 87 -6.29 4.23 14.83
CA GLU A 87 -7.76 4.24 14.91
C GLU A 87 -8.41 5.50 14.32
N ASP A 88 -7.69 6.63 14.31
CA ASP A 88 -8.18 7.89 13.71
C ASP A 88 -7.80 7.93 12.22
N PRO A 89 -8.78 7.82 11.29
CA PRO A 89 -8.52 7.82 9.86
C PRO A 89 -7.79 9.07 9.34
N ARG A 90 -7.86 10.19 10.06
CA ARG A 90 -7.15 11.42 9.71
C ARG A 90 -5.64 11.35 9.94
N GLN A 91 -5.20 10.29 10.60
CA GLN A 91 -3.79 9.97 10.85
C GLN A 91 -3.35 8.71 10.11
N ASP A 92 -4.11 8.26 9.12
CA ASP A 92 -3.66 7.21 8.21
C ASP A 92 -2.60 7.78 7.25
N VAL A 93 -1.78 6.91 6.66
CA VAL A 93 -0.85 7.30 5.60
C VAL A 93 -1.61 7.38 4.29
N LEU A 94 -1.57 8.53 3.62
CA LEU A 94 -2.19 8.74 2.32
C LEU A 94 -1.37 8.06 1.21
N ASP A 95 -2.04 7.65 0.15
CA ASP A 95 -1.39 7.09 -1.04
C ASP A 95 -0.47 8.10 -1.73
N ASP A 96 -0.80 9.39 -1.75
CA ASP A 96 0.07 10.45 -2.23
C ASP A 96 1.39 10.55 -1.47
N GLU A 97 1.35 10.44 -0.14
CA GLU A 97 2.54 10.48 0.70
C GLU A 97 3.45 9.28 0.47
N LEU A 98 2.84 8.10 0.25
CA LEU A 98 3.56 6.88 -0.12
C LEU A 98 4.15 7.02 -1.52
N ALA A 99 3.38 7.51 -2.49
CA ALA A 99 3.79 7.69 -3.87
C ALA A 99 5.00 8.62 -4.02
N GLU A 100 5.03 9.74 -3.29
CA GLU A 100 6.17 10.66 -3.26
C GLU A 100 7.47 9.93 -2.87
N ARG A 101 7.43 9.10 -1.84
CA ARG A 101 8.59 8.34 -1.36
C ARG A 101 9.00 7.22 -2.29
N LEU A 102 8.02 6.54 -2.90
CA LEU A 102 8.30 5.53 -3.92
C LEU A 102 8.93 6.14 -5.16
N ALA A 103 8.50 7.31 -5.59
CA ALA A 103 9.13 8.04 -6.69
C ALA A 103 10.57 8.43 -6.34
N ALA A 104 10.83 8.87 -5.11
CA ALA A 104 12.18 9.17 -4.64
C ALA A 104 13.07 7.93 -4.59
N LEU A 105 12.56 6.78 -4.11
CA LEU A 105 13.26 5.48 -4.16
C LEU A 105 13.56 5.06 -5.59
N GLY A 106 12.59 5.11 -6.49
CA GLY A 106 12.76 4.77 -7.89
C GLY A 106 13.74 5.67 -8.65
N ALA A 107 13.97 6.90 -8.17
CA ALA A 107 15.02 7.76 -8.68
C ALA A 107 16.42 7.34 -8.22
N LYS A 108 16.53 6.65 -7.07
CA LYS A 108 17.80 6.17 -6.52
C LYS A 108 18.18 4.79 -7.02
N THR A 109 17.22 3.85 -7.06
CA THR A 109 17.46 2.47 -7.50
C THR A 109 16.34 1.97 -8.40
N PRO A 110 16.63 1.14 -9.44
CA PRO A 110 15.61 0.45 -10.22
C PRO A 110 15.06 -0.81 -9.50
N HIS A 111 15.57 -1.13 -8.32
CA HIS A 111 15.27 -2.36 -7.59
C HIS A 111 14.37 -2.09 -6.38
N THR A 112 13.27 -1.40 -6.59
CA THR A 112 12.28 -1.13 -5.53
C THR A 112 11.11 -2.11 -5.63
N VAL A 113 10.73 -2.70 -4.50
CA VAL A 113 9.59 -3.61 -4.37
C VAL A 113 8.66 -3.11 -3.28
N LEU A 114 7.39 -2.98 -3.60
CA LEU A 114 6.30 -2.67 -2.66
C LEU A 114 5.31 -3.83 -2.64
N ILE A 115 5.04 -4.36 -1.47
CA ILE A 115 4.03 -5.41 -1.26
C ILE A 115 3.01 -4.88 -0.27
N ILE A 116 1.72 -4.92 -0.63
CA ILE A 116 0.62 -4.45 0.20
C ILE A 116 -0.41 -5.58 0.35
N ASP A 117 -0.47 -6.15 1.55
CA ASP A 117 -1.49 -7.12 1.95
C ASP A 117 -2.59 -6.41 2.75
N ALA A 118 -3.45 -5.71 2.02
CA ALA A 118 -4.56 -4.92 2.56
C ALA A 118 -5.71 -4.82 1.56
N CYS A 119 -6.92 -4.52 2.05
CA CYS A 119 -8.06 -4.14 1.20
C CYS A 119 -7.72 -2.86 0.43
N ASN A 120 -8.28 -2.72 -0.78
CA ASN A 120 -8.04 -1.58 -1.70
C ASN A 120 -6.56 -1.40 -2.11
N SER A 121 -5.72 -2.41 -1.89
CA SER A 121 -4.29 -2.33 -2.17
C SER A 121 -3.97 -2.10 -3.66
N GLY A 122 -4.89 -2.46 -4.56
CA GLY A 122 -4.71 -2.27 -6.00
C GLY A 122 -4.78 -0.81 -6.46
N THR A 123 -5.36 0.09 -5.66
CA THR A 123 -5.50 1.52 -5.97
C THR A 123 -4.51 2.42 -5.23
N ILE A 124 -3.94 1.98 -4.13
CA ILE A 124 -3.06 2.79 -3.25
C ILE A 124 -1.93 3.52 -4.01
N THR A 125 -1.58 3.06 -5.20
CA THR A 125 -0.54 3.72 -6.00
C THR A 125 -1.02 4.13 -7.40
N ARG A 126 -2.27 3.82 -7.78
CA ARG A 126 -2.77 4.07 -9.16
C ARG A 126 -3.22 5.50 -9.36
N ASP A 127 -3.79 6.12 -8.33
CA ASP A 127 -4.31 7.48 -8.42
C ASP A 127 -3.19 8.51 -8.38
N ALA A 128 -2.11 8.25 -7.66
CA ALA A 128 -0.87 9.01 -7.74
C ALA A 128 -0.24 9.05 -9.16
N PHE A 129 -0.66 8.11 -10.04
CA PHE A 129 -0.14 7.99 -11.42
C PHE A 129 -1.22 8.08 -12.50
N GLY A 130 -2.42 8.59 -12.19
CA GLY A 130 -3.46 8.94 -13.17
C GLY A 130 -4.36 7.78 -13.63
N GLY A 131 -4.54 6.74 -12.82
CA GLY A 131 -5.48 5.66 -13.08
C GLY A 131 -6.90 5.99 -12.63
N THR A 132 -7.92 5.67 -13.44
CA THR A 132 -9.34 5.83 -13.05
C THR A 132 -9.83 4.57 -12.33
N GLY A 133 -9.74 4.53 -11.01
CA GLY A 133 -10.31 3.49 -10.15
C GLY A 133 -11.77 3.79 -9.73
N ARG A 134 -12.57 2.76 -9.50
CA ARG A 134 -13.90 2.87 -8.87
C ARG A 134 -13.83 2.31 -7.45
N PHE A 135 -14.28 3.08 -6.47
CA PHE A 135 -14.28 2.70 -5.05
C PHE A 135 -15.65 2.27 -4.54
N THR A 136 -15.62 1.34 -3.59
CA THR A 136 -16.71 1.19 -2.60
C THR A 136 -16.12 1.48 -1.23
N ALA A 137 -16.62 2.56 -0.59
CA ALA A 137 -16.25 2.89 0.78
C ALA A 137 -16.52 1.71 1.71
N SER A 138 -15.55 1.33 2.54
CA SER A 138 -15.77 0.34 3.60
C SER A 138 -16.81 0.87 4.58
N ALA A 139 -18.00 0.24 4.62
CA ALA A 139 -19.15 0.69 5.39
C ALA A 139 -18.97 0.66 6.91
N LYS A 140 -17.81 0.30 7.44
CA LYS A 140 -17.55 0.18 8.88
C LYS A 140 -16.80 1.35 9.52
N ARG A 141 -16.20 2.26 8.75
CA ARG A 141 -15.50 3.45 9.28
C ARG A 141 -16.19 4.77 8.92
N SER A 142 -17.23 4.76 8.13
CA SER A 142 -18.00 5.95 7.79
C SER A 142 -18.84 6.40 8.99
N ALA A 143 -18.29 7.26 9.83
CA ALA A 143 -19.11 8.15 10.63
C ALA A 143 -19.72 9.17 9.66
N ALA A 144 -21.00 8.94 9.32
CA ALA A 144 -21.95 9.86 8.70
C ALA A 144 -21.35 11.03 7.89
N ALA A 145 -21.04 10.80 6.62
CA ALA A 145 -20.85 11.88 5.67
C ALA A 145 -22.23 12.49 5.30
N PRO A 146 -22.38 13.83 5.31
CA PRO A 146 -23.62 14.47 4.84
C PRO A 146 -23.77 14.24 3.34
N LYS A 147 -25.00 13.88 2.91
CA LYS A 147 -25.36 13.64 1.51
C LYS A 147 -25.02 14.86 0.65
N ALA A 148 -23.92 14.84 -0.06
CA ALA A 148 -23.60 15.85 -1.07
C ALA A 148 -24.58 15.69 -2.25
N LYS A 149 -25.22 16.79 -2.62
CA LYS A 149 -26.09 16.86 -3.79
C LYS A 149 -25.24 16.73 -5.05
N ALA A 150 -25.52 15.69 -5.83
CA ALA A 150 -24.86 15.45 -7.11
C ALA A 150 -24.89 16.70 -8.01
N LYS A 151 -23.73 17.21 -8.40
CA LYS A 151 -23.61 18.21 -9.45
C LYS A 151 -23.82 17.54 -10.81
N PRO A 152 -24.47 18.21 -11.79
CA PRO A 152 -24.74 17.62 -13.09
C PRO A 152 -23.44 17.34 -13.84
N LYS A 153 -23.30 16.10 -14.36
CA LYS A 153 -22.17 15.69 -15.20
C LYS A 153 -22.03 16.64 -16.41
N ARG A 154 -20.89 17.33 -16.52
CA ARG A 154 -20.52 18.01 -17.76
C ARG A 154 -20.29 16.95 -18.84
N ALA A 155 -20.98 17.07 -19.94
CA ALA A 155 -20.76 16.21 -21.11
C ALA A 155 -19.32 16.38 -21.61
N ARG A 156 -18.60 15.25 -21.77
CA ARG A 156 -17.24 15.22 -22.30
C ARG A 156 -17.27 15.64 -23.76
N GLU A 157 -16.56 16.69 -24.11
CA GLU A 157 -16.37 17.06 -25.51
C GLU A 157 -15.59 15.98 -26.27
N PRO A 158 -16.02 15.56 -27.48
CA PRO A 158 -15.43 14.42 -28.17
C PRO A 158 -14.06 14.66 -28.82
N ASN A 159 -13.39 15.80 -28.60
CA ASN A 159 -12.16 16.16 -29.30
C ASN A 159 -11.08 16.85 -28.42
N ALA A 160 -11.02 16.54 -27.11
CA ALA A 160 -9.83 16.90 -26.37
C ALA A 160 -8.68 15.98 -26.81
N PRO A 161 -7.50 16.51 -27.23
CA PRO A 161 -6.34 15.68 -27.51
C PRO A 161 -6.03 14.87 -26.25
N ALA A 162 -5.82 13.56 -26.42
CA ALA A 162 -5.33 12.73 -25.34
C ALA A 162 -4.03 13.36 -24.84
N VAL A 163 -4.05 13.94 -23.66
CA VAL A 163 -2.81 14.29 -22.97
C VAL A 163 -2.10 12.95 -22.84
N ALA A 164 -0.95 12.79 -23.51
CA ALA A 164 -0.12 11.62 -23.34
C ALA A 164 0.17 11.54 -21.84
N ALA A 165 -0.25 10.44 -21.22
CA ALA A 165 0.14 10.14 -19.87
C ALA A 165 1.66 10.32 -19.81
N PRO A 166 2.22 11.03 -18.81
CA PRO A 166 3.66 11.09 -18.66
C PRO A 166 4.15 9.64 -18.67
N ALA A 167 5.21 9.37 -19.44
CA ALA A 167 5.82 8.04 -19.47
C ALA A 167 6.08 7.67 -18.00
N SER A 168 5.42 6.63 -17.49
CA SER A 168 5.52 6.26 -16.11
C SER A 168 7.00 5.99 -15.82
N THR A 169 7.58 6.81 -14.96
CA THR A 169 8.94 6.63 -14.47
C THR A 169 8.95 5.62 -13.32
N ASP A 170 7.88 4.83 -13.20
CA ASP A 170 7.67 3.88 -12.11
C ASP A 170 8.73 2.79 -12.17
N ARG A 171 9.74 2.98 -11.35
CA ARG A 171 10.85 2.04 -11.21
C ARG A 171 10.65 1.16 -9.97
N TYR A 172 9.44 0.69 -9.73
CA TYR A 172 9.18 -0.26 -8.66
C TYR A 172 8.21 -1.35 -9.10
N VAL A 173 8.27 -2.49 -8.42
CA VAL A 173 7.32 -3.59 -8.55
C VAL A 173 6.29 -3.48 -7.44
N LEU A 174 5.00 -3.38 -7.79
CA LEU A 174 3.90 -3.47 -6.83
C LEU A 174 3.28 -4.86 -6.87
N ILE A 175 3.15 -5.47 -5.69
CA ILE A 175 2.36 -6.68 -5.47
C ILE A 175 1.25 -6.33 -4.47
N ALA A 176 0.00 -6.44 -4.89
CA ALA A 176 -1.18 -6.08 -4.10
C ALA A 176 -2.07 -7.31 -3.86
N ALA A 177 -2.64 -7.42 -2.66
CA ALA A 177 -3.46 -8.56 -2.27
C ALA A 177 -4.79 -8.65 -3.01
N CYS A 178 -5.32 -7.53 -3.46
CA CYS A 178 -6.61 -7.49 -4.14
C CYS A 178 -6.66 -6.33 -5.15
N ARG A 179 -7.65 -6.39 -6.03
CA ARG A 179 -7.99 -5.31 -6.96
C ARG A 179 -8.91 -4.30 -6.28
N ASP A 180 -9.17 -3.21 -7.00
CA ASP A 180 -10.13 -2.19 -6.58
C ASP A 180 -11.49 -2.82 -6.29
N GLY A 181 -12.03 -2.54 -5.11
CA GLY A 181 -13.33 -3.03 -4.68
C GLY A 181 -13.36 -4.50 -4.21
N GLU A 182 -12.20 -5.16 -4.18
CA GLU A 182 -12.05 -6.49 -3.58
C GLU A 182 -11.59 -6.39 -2.13
N ILE A 183 -11.77 -7.47 -1.37
CA ILE A 183 -11.40 -7.56 0.03
C ILE A 183 -10.24 -8.56 0.14
N ALA A 184 -9.11 -8.13 0.67
CA ALA A 184 -8.03 -9.01 1.07
C ALA A 184 -8.51 -9.95 2.19
N GLN A 185 -8.10 -11.20 2.11
CA GLN A 185 -8.54 -12.26 3.02
C GLN A 185 -7.42 -12.66 3.97
N GLU A 186 -7.77 -12.91 5.22
CA GLU A 186 -6.95 -13.66 6.16
C GLU A 186 -7.45 -15.09 6.27
N ALA A 187 -6.55 -16.02 6.48
CA ALA A 187 -6.85 -17.42 6.71
C ALA A 187 -5.92 -18.05 7.76
N SER A 188 -6.44 -19.03 8.49
CA SER A 188 -5.61 -19.86 9.34
C SER A 188 -4.76 -20.80 8.50
N LEU A 189 -3.55 -21.07 8.94
CA LEU A 189 -2.67 -22.02 8.26
C LEU A 189 -3.15 -23.46 8.41
N PRO A 190 -2.98 -24.30 7.38
CA PRO A 190 -3.17 -25.74 7.52
C PRO A 190 -2.19 -26.31 8.56
N GLY A 191 -2.73 -26.81 9.67
CA GLY A 191 -1.95 -27.43 10.75
C GLY A 191 -1.64 -26.51 11.94
N ASP A 192 -1.93 -25.21 11.84
CA ASP A 192 -1.91 -24.28 12.98
C ASP A 192 -3.08 -23.29 12.88
N GLU A 193 -4.21 -23.69 13.44
CA GLU A 193 -5.44 -22.89 13.41
C GLU A 193 -5.36 -21.59 14.26
N ASN A 194 -4.30 -21.44 15.05
CA ASN A 194 -4.08 -20.26 15.89
C ASN A 194 -3.25 -19.18 15.21
N VAL A 195 -2.60 -19.49 14.10
CA VAL A 195 -1.81 -18.53 13.33
C VAL A 195 -2.60 -18.13 12.09
N HIS A 196 -2.89 -16.84 12.00
CA HIS A 196 -3.53 -16.22 10.85
C HIS A 196 -2.51 -15.49 9.99
N HIS A 197 -2.70 -15.55 8.68
CA HIS A 197 -1.91 -14.81 7.71
C HIS A 197 -2.82 -14.20 6.65
N GLY A 198 -2.41 -13.09 6.08
CA GLY A 198 -2.99 -12.60 4.83
C GLY A 198 -2.74 -13.60 3.70
N ALA A 199 -3.75 -13.80 2.87
CA ALA A 199 -3.68 -14.80 1.80
C ALA A 199 -2.55 -14.53 0.81
N LEU A 200 -2.26 -13.25 0.50
CA LEU A 200 -1.13 -12.86 -0.33
C LEU A 200 0.18 -13.24 0.33
N THR A 201 0.38 -12.80 1.58
CA THR A 201 1.63 -13.03 2.31
C THR A 201 1.92 -14.51 2.43
N TYR A 202 0.92 -15.31 2.78
CA TYR A 202 1.09 -16.75 2.86
C TYR A 202 1.46 -17.40 1.51
N ALA A 203 0.71 -17.08 0.45
CA ALA A 203 0.99 -17.62 -0.88
C ALA A 203 2.38 -17.21 -1.39
N LEU A 204 2.74 -15.96 -1.19
CA LEU A 204 4.04 -15.41 -1.61
C LEU A 204 5.19 -16.07 -0.83
N SER A 205 5.03 -16.25 0.48
CA SER A 205 6.06 -16.91 1.30
C SER A 205 6.37 -18.31 0.80
N GLN A 206 5.33 -19.10 0.47
CA GLN A 206 5.48 -20.45 -0.06
C GLN A 206 6.23 -20.48 -1.41
N GLU A 207 5.96 -19.51 -2.29
CA GLU A 207 6.64 -19.44 -3.58
C GLU A 207 8.09 -18.93 -3.43
N LEU A 208 8.35 -17.98 -2.56
CA LEU A 208 9.69 -17.48 -2.27
C LEU A 208 10.57 -18.56 -1.59
N GLU A 209 9.99 -19.44 -0.76
CA GLU A 209 10.70 -20.58 -0.19
C GLU A 209 11.09 -21.62 -1.23
N ARG A 210 10.30 -21.78 -2.30
CA ARG A 210 10.55 -22.74 -3.39
C ARG A 210 11.52 -22.22 -4.44
N ALA A 211 11.67 -20.90 -4.55
CA ALA A 211 12.42 -20.25 -5.64
C ALA A 211 13.95 -20.30 -5.48
N THR A 212 14.48 -21.14 -4.59
CA THR A 212 15.94 -21.28 -4.31
C THR A 212 16.51 -22.64 -4.73
#